data_7901428f5036aca4caa0053e766f5289
#
_entry.id   7901428f5036aca4caa0053e766f5289
#
_cell.length_a   1.000
_cell.length_b   1.000
_cell.length_c   1.000
_cell.angle_alpha   90.00
_cell.angle_beta   90.00
_cell.angle_gamma   90.00
#
_symmetry.space_group_name_H-M   'P 1'
#
loop_
_entity.id
_entity.type
_entity.pdbx_description
1 polymer ?
#
loop_
_entity_poly.entity_id
_entity_poly.type
_entity_poly.pdbx_seq_one_letter_code
_entity_poly.pdbx_strand_id
1 'polypeptide(L)'
;MNYCFDFIETPINKFFILYSSDGVHYLLKKNDKRIKAILDLYKPIKGKTSKKISILLSNFLNVKMIKQKDIKIKFLNGTSLQKKVWREISKISFGQTISYTELAIKIKKPNAVRAIASAVGKNPIGLLVPCHRVIKKNGDLGGYMWGKKFKRQILDIEGRGTADSTYRGGKWNTESAPAWMLTEH
;
A
#
# COMPACT_ATOMS: atom_id res chain seq x y z
N MET A 1 -22.48 3.59 -13.61
CA MET A 1 -21.71 2.72 -12.69
C MET A 1 -21.90 3.27 -11.29
N ASN A 2 -22.44 2.49 -10.37
CA ASN A 2 -22.71 2.94 -9.01
C ASN A 2 -21.45 2.76 -8.16
N TYR A 3 -20.87 3.85 -7.69
CA TYR A 3 -19.77 3.82 -6.75
C TYR A 3 -20.29 3.81 -5.32
N CYS A 4 -19.62 3.05 -4.47
CA CYS A 4 -19.86 3.01 -3.03
C CYS A 4 -18.60 3.44 -2.29
N PHE A 5 -18.77 4.03 -1.10
CA PHE A 5 -17.66 4.31 -0.20
C PHE A 5 -17.95 3.85 1.22
N ASP A 6 -16.89 3.61 1.97
CA ASP A 6 -16.96 3.28 3.38
C ASP A 6 -15.67 3.73 4.08
N PHE A 7 -15.69 3.68 5.42
CA PHE A 7 -14.50 3.83 6.25
C PHE A 7 -14.23 2.55 7.02
N ILE A 8 -13.03 2.01 6.83
CA ILE A 8 -12.60 0.76 7.46
C ILE A 8 -11.63 1.10 8.59
N GLU A 9 -11.93 0.62 9.79
CA GLU A 9 -11.02 0.71 10.92
C GLU A 9 -10.05 -0.48 10.92
N THR A 10 -8.81 -0.20 11.24
CA THR A 10 -7.75 -1.18 11.37
C THR A 10 -6.90 -0.81 12.60
N PRO A 11 -6.10 -1.73 13.14
CA PRO A 11 -5.26 -1.43 14.31
C PRO A 11 -4.30 -0.26 14.12
N ILE A 12 -3.87 0.05 12.90
CA ILE A 12 -2.91 1.12 12.63
C ILE A 12 -3.54 2.42 12.14
N ASN A 13 -4.73 2.39 11.56
CA ASN A 13 -5.42 3.59 11.07
C ASN A 13 -6.84 3.31 10.59
N LYS A 14 -7.60 4.38 10.37
CA LYS A 14 -8.87 4.35 9.66
C LYS A 14 -8.67 4.70 8.19
N PHE A 15 -9.21 3.91 7.27
CA PHE A 15 -9.05 4.08 5.83
C PHE A 15 -10.38 4.36 5.15
N PHE A 16 -10.36 5.29 4.20
CA PHE A 16 -11.41 5.50 3.23
C PHE A 16 -11.23 4.52 2.08
N ILE A 17 -12.32 3.88 1.65
CA ILE A 17 -12.36 3.03 0.47
C ILE A 17 -13.44 3.50 -0.49
N LEU A 18 -13.10 3.60 -1.78
CA LEU A 18 -14.07 3.73 -2.88
C LEU A 18 -14.03 2.45 -3.70
N TYR A 19 -15.21 1.88 -3.97
CA TYR A 19 -15.34 0.60 -4.68
C TYR A 19 -16.62 0.55 -5.53
N SER A 20 -16.67 -0.43 -6.44
CA SER A 20 -17.86 -0.78 -7.23
C SER A 20 -17.86 -2.29 -7.48
N SER A 21 -18.78 -2.78 -8.32
CA SER A 21 -18.77 -4.16 -8.83
C SER A 21 -17.48 -4.54 -9.55
N ASP A 22 -16.76 -3.57 -10.12
CA ASP A 22 -15.51 -3.78 -10.85
C ASP A 22 -14.28 -3.94 -9.92
N GLY A 23 -14.41 -3.60 -8.64
CA GLY A 23 -13.36 -3.70 -7.65
C GLY A 23 -13.10 -2.45 -6.83
N VAL A 24 -11.94 -2.42 -6.18
CA VAL A 24 -11.46 -1.27 -5.40
C VAL A 24 -10.79 -0.25 -6.31
N HIS A 25 -11.14 1.04 -6.12
CA HIS A 25 -10.66 2.16 -6.92
C HIS A 25 -9.75 3.10 -6.15
N TYR A 26 -10.06 3.31 -4.86
CA TYR A 26 -9.25 4.10 -3.94
C TYR A 26 -9.19 3.42 -2.58
N LEU A 27 -8.02 3.46 -1.96
CA LEU A 27 -7.82 3.12 -0.55
C LEU A 27 -6.84 4.14 0.03
N LEU A 28 -7.36 5.02 0.90
CA LEU A 28 -6.64 6.18 1.40
C LEU A 28 -6.77 6.26 2.92
N LYS A 29 -5.81 6.87 3.61
CA LYS A 29 -6.00 7.21 5.05
C LYS A 29 -7.18 8.14 5.20
N LYS A 30 -7.94 8.04 6.31
CA LYS A 30 -9.13 8.87 6.60
C LYS A 30 -8.89 10.37 6.39
N ASN A 31 -7.69 10.85 6.69
CA ASN A 31 -7.35 12.28 6.62
C ASN A 31 -6.62 12.66 5.30
N ASP A 32 -6.70 11.83 4.26
CA ASP A 32 -6.11 12.15 2.96
C ASP A 32 -6.91 13.25 2.26
N LYS A 33 -6.23 14.36 1.91
CA LYS A 33 -6.85 15.53 1.29
C LYS A 33 -7.55 15.25 -0.05
N ARG A 34 -7.24 14.13 -0.70
CA ARG A 34 -7.87 13.72 -1.97
C ARG A 34 -9.31 13.24 -1.80
N ILE A 35 -9.73 12.84 -0.60
CA ILE A 35 -11.04 12.23 -0.34
C ILE A 35 -12.17 13.18 -0.74
N LYS A 36 -12.08 14.48 -0.38
CA LYS A 36 -13.11 15.46 -0.74
C LYS A 36 -13.34 15.50 -2.25
N ALA A 37 -12.27 15.67 -3.03
CA ALA A 37 -12.36 15.72 -4.49
C ALA A 37 -12.91 14.41 -5.10
N ILE A 38 -12.60 13.26 -4.50
CA ILE A 38 -13.11 11.94 -4.91
C ILE A 38 -14.63 11.87 -4.65
N LEU A 39 -15.09 12.29 -3.48
CA LEU A 39 -16.52 12.31 -3.15
C LEU A 39 -17.30 13.25 -4.07
N ASP A 40 -16.76 14.44 -4.33
CA ASP A 40 -17.38 15.43 -5.23
C ASP A 40 -17.46 14.92 -6.67
N LEU A 41 -16.41 14.26 -7.15
CA LEU A 41 -16.30 13.77 -8.54
C LEU A 41 -17.18 12.54 -8.80
N TYR A 42 -17.13 11.54 -7.92
CA TYR A 42 -17.80 10.25 -8.13
C TYR A 42 -19.19 10.17 -7.49
N LYS A 43 -19.53 11.10 -6.59
CA LYS A 43 -20.80 11.15 -5.84
C LYS A 43 -21.25 9.77 -5.34
N PRO A 44 -20.35 9.03 -4.66
CA PRO A 44 -20.64 7.67 -4.26
C PRO A 44 -21.67 7.64 -3.13
N ILE A 45 -22.47 6.58 -3.08
CA ILE A 45 -23.35 6.32 -1.95
C ILE A 45 -22.57 5.64 -0.82
N LYS A 46 -22.94 5.92 0.43
CA LYS A 46 -22.37 5.21 1.57
C LYS A 46 -22.83 3.76 1.53
N GLY A 47 -21.88 2.84 1.45
CA GLY A 47 -22.12 1.41 1.40
C GLY A 47 -21.49 0.70 2.60
N LYS A 48 -21.81 -0.56 2.77
CA LYS A 48 -21.05 -1.44 3.68
C LYS A 48 -19.99 -2.16 2.85
N THR A 49 -18.71 -1.93 3.17
CA THR A 49 -17.61 -2.68 2.57
C THR A 49 -17.83 -4.17 2.76
N SER A 50 -17.57 -4.96 1.73
CA SER A 50 -17.72 -6.40 1.85
C SER A 50 -16.90 -6.91 3.04
N LYS A 51 -17.47 -7.83 3.81
CA LYS A 51 -16.81 -8.47 4.95
C LYS A 51 -15.42 -9.01 4.57
N LYS A 52 -15.28 -9.50 3.33
CA LYS A 52 -14.01 -9.98 2.74
C LYS A 52 -12.94 -8.89 2.72
N ILE A 53 -13.25 -7.67 2.26
CA ILE A 53 -12.28 -6.56 2.17
C ILE A 53 -11.92 -6.06 3.57
N SER A 54 -12.89 -5.95 4.48
CA SER A 54 -12.64 -5.55 5.86
C SER A 54 -11.74 -6.54 6.58
N ILE A 55 -12.01 -7.84 6.46
CA ILE A 55 -11.18 -8.92 7.02
C ILE A 55 -9.78 -8.88 6.40
N LEU A 56 -9.67 -8.69 5.08
CA LEU A 56 -8.39 -8.61 4.41
C LEU A 56 -7.53 -7.45 4.91
N LEU A 57 -8.11 -6.27 5.07
CA LEU A 57 -7.38 -5.11 5.60
C LEU A 57 -7.02 -5.27 7.07
N SER A 58 -7.88 -5.90 7.87
CA SER A 58 -7.57 -6.22 9.26
C SER A 58 -6.48 -7.30 9.36
N ASN A 59 -6.55 -8.34 8.54
CA ASN A 59 -5.55 -9.42 8.49
C ASN A 59 -4.22 -8.99 7.86
N PHE A 60 -4.22 -8.00 6.94
CA PHE A 60 -2.98 -7.42 6.41
C PHE A 60 -2.05 -6.96 7.54
N LEU A 61 -2.63 -6.58 8.66
CA LEU A 61 -1.92 -6.07 9.84
C LEU A 61 -1.65 -7.17 10.89
N ASN A 62 -2.34 -8.30 10.78
CA ASN A 62 -2.16 -9.47 11.67
C ASN A 62 -1.25 -10.55 11.08
N VAL A 63 -0.34 -10.17 10.16
CA VAL A 63 0.73 -11.06 9.61
C VAL A 63 0.24 -12.37 8.95
N LYS A 64 -1.05 -12.60 8.83
CA LYS A 64 -1.59 -13.75 8.10
C LYS A 64 -1.77 -13.42 6.63
N MET A 65 -0.97 -14.09 5.81
CA MET A 65 -0.88 -14.00 4.35
C MET A 65 -2.21 -13.69 3.66
N ILE A 66 -2.36 -12.44 3.23
CA ILE A 66 -3.41 -12.10 2.27
C ILE A 66 -2.87 -12.38 0.87
N LYS A 67 -3.47 -13.32 0.21
CA LYS A 67 -3.28 -13.45 -1.23
C LYS A 67 -4.00 -12.27 -1.88
N GLN A 68 -3.24 -11.23 -2.22
CA GLN A 68 -3.70 -10.00 -2.89
C GLN A 68 -4.52 -10.28 -4.17
N LYS A 69 -4.42 -11.51 -4.71
CA LYS A 69 -5.17 -12.02 -5.86
C LYS A 69 -6.69 -12.06 -5.67
N ASP A 70 -7.16 -11.97 -4.43
CA ASP A 70 -8.59 -12.11 -4.13
C ASP A 70 -9.39 -10.81 -4.19
N ILE A 71 -8.74 -9.66 -4.36
CA ILE A 71 -9.40 -8.36 -4.48
C ILE A 71 -9.20 -7.81 -5.88
N LYS A 72 -10.32 -7.61 -6.59
CA LYS A 72 -10.28 -6.90 -7.86
C LYS A 72 -9.89 -5.44 -7.62
N ILE A 73 -8.95 -4.93 -8.41
CA ILE A 73 -8.47 -3.56 -8.39
C ILE A 73 -8.67 -2.95 -9.78
N LYS A 74 -9.24 -1.75 -9.85
CA LYS A 74 -9.39 -1.00 -11.10
C LYS A 74 -8.97 0.44 -10.91
N PHE A 75 -7.93 0.86 -11.63
CA PHE A 75 -7.46 2.25 -11.65
C PHE A 75 -8.37 3.10 -12.54
N LEU A 76 -9.18 3.98 -11.94
CA LEU A 76 -10.06 4.89 -12.67
C LEU A 76 -9.26 5.96 -13.40
N ASN A 77 -8.23 6.50 -12.76
CA ASN A 77 -7.39 7.58 -13.25
C ASN A 77 -5.91 7.16 -13.31
N GLY A 78 -5.09 8.05 -13.85
CA GLY A 78 -3.65 7.88 -13.96
C GLY A 78 -3.17 7.75 -15.40
N THR A 79 -1.97 8.28 -15.66
CA THR A 79 -1.30 8.17 -16.95
C THR A 79 -0.91 6.71 -17.26
N SER A 80 -0.59 6.40 -18.51
CA SER A 80 -0.12 5.07 -18.93
C SER A 80 1.10 4.64 -18.11
N LEU A 81 2.05 5.54 -17.83
CA LEU A 81 3.20 5.26 -16.98
C LEU A 81 2.78 4.93 -15.54
N GLN A 82 1.90 5.73 -14.93
CA GLN A 82 1.42 5.48 -13.58
C GLN A 82 0.73 4.12 -13.46
N LYS A 83 -0.19 3.81 -14.37
CA LYS A 83 -0.88 2.51 -14.39
C LYS A 83 0.10 1.34 -14.58
N LYS A 84 1.13 1.50 -15.41
CA LYS A 84 2.18 0.50 -15.60
C LYS A 84 2.99 0.30 -14.30
N VAL A 85 3.39 1.38 -13.65
CA VAL A 85 4.10 1.35 -12.36
C VAL A 85 3.23 0.67 -11.29
N TRP A 86 1.98 1.05 -11.13
CA TRP A 86 1.09 0.48 -10.11
C TRP A 86 0.82 -1.01 -10.32
N ARG A 87 0.65 -1.46 -11.58
CA ARG A 87 0.54 -2.89 -11.90
C ARG A 87 1.81 -3.66 -11.54
N GLU A 88 2.98 -3.08 -11.78
CA GLU A 88 4.25 -3.73 -11.44
C GLU A 88 4.46 -3.79 -9.93
N ILE A 89 4.15 -2.71 -9.20
CA ILE A 89 4.18 -2.70 -7.73
C ILE A 89 3.24 -3.77 -7.14
N SER A 90 2.06 -3.97 -7.72
CA SER A 90 1.10 -4.97 -7.23
C SER A 90 1.64 -6.41 -7.25
N LYS A 91 2.72 -6.67 -7.96
CA LYS A 91 3.37 -7.99 -8.03
C LYS A 91 4.40 -8.21 -6.92
N ILE A 92 4.78 -7.16 -6.17
CA ILE A 92 5.76 -7.28 -5.09
C ILE A 92 5.11 -8.05 -3.95
N SER A 93 5.70 -9.18 -3.58
CA SER A 93 5.19 -10.05 -2.53
C SER A 93 5.28 -9.40 -1.15
N PHE A 94 4.47 -9.87 -0.22
CA PHE A 94 4.52 -9.50 1.19
C PHE A 94 5.92 -9.74 1.75
N GLY A 95 6.43 -8.81 2.55
CA GLY A 95 7.76 -8.85 3.11
C GLY A 95 8.91 -8.67 2.10
N GLN A 96 8.64 -8.44 0.81
CA GLN A 96 9.66 -8.12 -0.19
C GLN A 96 9.70 -6.64 -0.48
N THR A 97 10.89 -6.11 -0.74
CA THR A 97 11.09 -4.74 -1.20
C THR A 97 11.88 -4.72 -2.50
N ILE A 98 11.67 -3.69 -3.31
CA ILE A 98 12.50 -3.40 -4.48
C ILE A 98 12.92 -1.94 -4.47
N SER A 99 14.03 -1.61 -5.12
CA SER A 99 14.43 -0.23 -5.28
C SER A 99 13.67 0.46 -6.43
N TYR A 100 13.61 1.80 -6.39
CA TYR A 100 13.09 2.58 -7.52
C TYR A 100 13.83 2.28 -8.83
N THR A 101 15.14 1.97 -8.75
CA THR A 101 15.98 1.62 -9.90
C THR A 101 15.59 0.26 -10.47
N GLU A 102 15.43 -0.76 -9.64
CA GLU A 102 14.95 -2.09 -10.06
C GLU A 102 13.55 -2.02 -10.66
N LEU A 103 12.65 -1.22 -10.07
CA LEU A 103 11.33 -0.98 -10.62
C LEU A 103 11.42 -0.34 -12.02
N ALA A 104 12.34 0.61 -12.22
CA ALA A 104 12.58 1.24 -13.50
C ALA A 104 13.04 0.24 -14.58
N ILE A 105 13.94 -0.67 -14.22
CA ILE A 105 14.40 -1.75 -15.08
C ILE A 105 13.24 -2.69 -15.43
N LYS A 106 12.47 -3.15 -14.42
CA LYS A 106 11.32 -4.05 -14.62
C LYS A 106 10.28 -3.50 -15.60
N ILE A 107 10.01 -2.19 -15.56
CA ILE A 107 9.07 -1.55 -16.51
C ILE A 107 9.71 -1.12 -17.83
N LYS A 108 11.00 -1.49 -18.07
CA LYS A 108 11.77 -1.16 -19.28
C LYS A 108 11.93 0.36 -19.51
N LYS A 109 12.18 1.12 -18.44
CA LYS A 109 12.44 2.57 -18.45
C LYS A 109 13.55 2.94 -17.44
N PRO A 110 14.79 2.41 -17.59
CA PRO A 110 15.84 2.57 -16.58
C PRO A 110 16.23 4.04 -16.32
N ASN A 111 16.10 4.91 -17.32
CA ASN A 111 16.42 6.32 -17.19
C ASN A 111 15.29 7.18 -16.58
N ALA A 112 14.10 6.59 -16.31
CA ALA A 112 12.93 7.33 -15.84
C ALA A 112 12.71 7.22 -14.32
N VAL A 113 13.75 6.97 -13.52
CA VAL A 113 13.64 6.70 -12.06
C VAL A 113 12.87 7.80 -11.32
N ARG A 114 13.10 9.10 -11.62
CA ARG A 114 12.37 10.21 -10.99
C ARG A 114 10.88 10.19 -11.33
N ALA A 115 10.52 9.97 -12.60
CA ALA A 115 9.13 9.89 -13.04
C ALA A 115 8.42 8.67 -12.42
N ILE A 116 9.14 7.57 -12.25
CA ILE A 116 8.64 6.36 -11.58
C ILE A 116 8.43 6.61 -10.10
N ALA A 117 9.36 7.26 -9.40
CA ALA A 117 9.19 7.63 -8.00
C ALA A 117 7.97 8.54 -7.80
N SER A 118 7.77 9.52 -8.70
CA SER A 118 6.55 10.34 -8.72
C SER A 118 5.29 9.49 -8.93
N ALA A 119 5.31 8.54 -9.86
CA ALA A 119 4.18 7.63 -10.12
C ALA A 119 3.88 6.74 -8.91
N VAL A 120 4.91 6.22 -8.22
CA VAL A 120 4.78 5.45 -6.96
C VAL A 120 4.05 6.29 -5.90
N GLY A 121 4.44 7.56 -5.72
CA GLY A 121 3.83 8.46 -4.75
C GLY A 121 2.38 8.86 -5.06
N LYS A 122 1.94 8.73 -6.31
CA LYS A 122 0.57 9.03 -6.76
C LYS A 122 -0.37 7.82 -6.73
N ASN A 123 0.04 6.71 -6.13
CA ASN A 123 -0.78 5.51 -5.98
C ASN A 123 -2.15 5.84 -5.34
N PRO A 124 -3.28 5.49 -5.99
CA PRO A 124 -4.62 5.73 -5.45
C PRO A 124 -5.09 4.66 -4.47
N ILE A 125 -4.45 3.48 -4.44
CA ILE A 125 -4.92 2.32 -3.70
C ILE A 125 -3.81 1.85 -2.75
N GLY A 126 -3.59 2.62 -1.68
CA GLY A 126 -2.56 2.30 -0.69
C GLY A 126 -2.77 0.92 -0.06
N LEU A 127 -1.73 0.32 0.50
CA LEU A 127 -1.68 -1.03 1.05
C LEU A 127 -1.93 -2.13 0.02
N LEU A 128 -3.08 -2.14 -0.67
CA LEU A 128 -3.42 -3.15 -1.70
C LEU A 128 -2.50 -3.05 -2.93
N VAL A 129 -2.08 -1.84 -3.30
CA VAL A 129 -0.96 -1.61 -4.22
C VAL A 129 0.22 -1.16 -3.37
N PRO A 130 1.20 -2.04 -3.07
CA PRO A 130 2.14 -1.87 -1.98
C PRO A 130 3.29 -0.92 -2.33
N CYS A 131 2.97 0.36 -2.55
CA CYS A 131 3.98 1.38 -2.84
C CYS A 131 4.97 1.63 -1.67
N HIS A 132 4.63 1.20 -0.44
CA HIS A 132 5.54 1.19 0.69
C HIS A 132 6.70 0.20 0.52
N ARG A 133 6.56 -0.84 -0.32
CA ARG A 133 7.63 -1.82 -0.64
C ARG A 133 8.66 -1.31 -1.65
N VAL A 134 8.49 -0.08 -2.17
CA VAL A 134 9.47 0.54 -3.07
C VAL A 134 10.35 1.49 -2.25
N ILE A 135 11.66 1.22 -2.21
CA ILE A 135 12.67 1.94 -1.39
C ILE A 135 13.79 2.50 -2.25
N LYS A 136 14.71 3.26 -1.67
CA LYS A 136 15.91 3.71 -2.38
C LYS A 136 16.92 2.57 -2.54
N LYS A 137 17.82 2.68 -3.53
CA LYS A 137 18.89 1.69 -3.79
C LYS A 137 19.84 1.49 -2.60
N ASN A 138 20.05 2.53 -1.80
CA ASN A 138 20.88 2.46 -0.59
C ASN A 138 20.16 1.91 0.65
N GLY A 139 18.92 1.39 0.50
CA GLY A 139 18.11 0.87 1.60
C GLY A 139 17.26 1.91 2.35
N ASP A 140 17.47 3.22 2.10
CA ASP A 140 16.67 4.28 2.70
C ASP A 140 15.21 4.23 2.20
N LEU A 141 14.25 4.54 3.07
CA LEU A 141 12.81 4.41 2.77
C LEU A 141 12.35 5.23 1.57
N GLY A 142 13.00 6.38 1.32
CA GLY A 142 12.49 7.36 0.36
C GLY A 142 11.20 8.03 0.83
N GLY A 143 10.53 8.73 -0.10
CA GLY A 143 9.24 9.37 0.17
C GLY A 143 8.09 8.37 0.30
N TYR A 144 7.03 8.80 0.99
CA TYR A 144 5.77 8.06 1.06
C TYR A 144 4.59 9.01 1.21
N MET A 145 3.46 8.70 0.56
CA MET A 145 2.28 9.58 0.55
C MET A 145 1.71 9.86 1.94
N TRP A 146 1.89 8.96 2.89
CA TRP A 146 1.42 9.07 4.27
C TRP A 146 2.55 9.30 5.28
N GLY A 147 3.75 9.70 4.81
CA GLY A 147 4.93 9.99 5.62
C GLY A 147 5.83 8.79 5.90
N LYS A 148 7.12 9.07 6.11
CA LYS A 148 8.15 8.03 6.32
C LYS A 148 7.87 7.17 7.56
N LYS A 149 7.38 7.78 8.66
CA LYS A 149 7.05 7.05 9.90
C LYS A 149 6.02 5.96 9.65
N PHE A 150 4.96 6.28 8.90
CA PHE A 150 3.92 5.31 8.58
C PHE A 150 4.41 4.24 7.59
N LYS A 151 5.29 4.60 6.64
CA LYS A 151 5.94 3.62 5.76
C LYS A 151 6.77 2.61 6.54
N ARG A 152 7.58 3.10 7.50
CA ARG A 152 8.36 2.24 8.38
C ARG A 152 7.45 1.28 9.15
N GLN A 153 6.42 1.80 9.80
CA GLN A 153 5.46 1.00 10.56
C GLN A 153 4.86 -0.16 9.72
N ILE A 154 4.48 0.10 8.47
CA ILE A 154 3.94 -0.96 7.59
C ILE A 154 5.03 -1.99 7.24
N LEU A 155 6.23 -1.55 6.91
CA LEU A 155 7.34 -2.45 6.57
C LEU A 155 7.79 -3.28 7.79
N ASP A 156 7.75 -2.72 8.99
CA ASP A 156 8.03 -3.44 10.23
C ASP A 156 6.98 -4.53 10.47
N ILE A 157 5.69 -4.21 10.27
CA ILE A 157 4.59 -5.20 10.30
C ILE A 157 4.83 -6.32 9.27
N GLU A 158 5.36 -6.00 8.10
CA GLU A 158 5.67 -6.99 7.07
C GLU A 158 6.98 -7.76 7.33
N GLY A 159 7.64 -7.53 8.45
CA GLY A 159 8.90 -8.17 8.76
C GLY A 159 10.10 -7.59 8.03
N ARG A 160 10.00 -6.35 7.58
CA ARG A 160 11.06 -5.64 6.86
C ARG A 160 11.36 -4.31 7.52
N GLY A 161 12.40 -4.30 8.36
CA GLY A 161 13.05 -3.06 8.75
C GLY A 161 13.80 -2.43 7.56
N THR A 162 14.24 -1.19 7.73
CA THR A 162 15.20 -0.55 6.83
C THR A 162 16.63 -0.84 7.29
N ALA A 163 17.63 -0.50 6.48
CA ALA A 163 19.05 -0.67 6.82
C ALA A 163 19.45 -0.07 8.19
N ASP A 164 18.63 0.83 8.74
CA ASP A 164 18.77 1.49 10.04
C ASP A 164 18.06 0.75 11.19
N SER A 165 17.31 -0.28 10.91
CA SER A 165 16.72 -1.18 11.89
C SER A 165 17.40 -2.54 11.77
N THR A 166 17.72 -3.15 12.87
CA THR A 166 18.34 -4.42 13.19
C THR A 166 18.14 -5.62 12.23
N TYR A 167 17.73 -5.39 10.97
CA TYR A 167 17.62 -6.42 9.95
C TYR A 167 18.98 -6.71 9.33
N ARG A 168 19.64 -7.78 9.79
CA ARG A 168 20.79 -8.38 9.13
C ARG A 168 20.43 -9.76 8.60
N GLY A 169 20.49 -9.92 7.28
CA GLY A 169 20.55 -11.24 6.64
C GLY A 169 19.28 -12.10 6.64
N GLY A 170 18.07 -11.52 6.55
CA GLY A 170 16.86 -12.30 6.28
C GLY A 170 16.13 -12.90 7.50
N LYS A 171 16.61 -12.66 8.72
CA LYS A 171 15.94 -13.12 9.95
C LYS A 171 15.53 -11.95 10.85
N TRP A 172 14.36 -12.06 11.46
CA TRP A 172 13.91 -11.18 12.52
C TRP A 172 14.79 -11.34 13.75
N ASN A 173 15.24 -10.23 14.33
CA ASN A 173 15.68 -10.25 15.71
C ASN A 173 14.43 -10.07 16.58
N THR A 174 13.97 -11.15 17.21
CA THR A 174 12.80 -11.17 18.10
C THR A 174 13.00 -10.30 19.35
N GLU A 175 14.23 -9.92 19.68
CA GLU A 175 14.53 -9.05 20.83
C GLU A 175 14.16 -7.58 20.62
N SER A 176 13.95 -7.15 19.38
CA SER A 176 13.51 -5.78 19.04
C SER A 176 12.10 -5.71 18.48
N ALA A 177 11.32 -6.78 18.60
CA ALA A 177 9.92 -6.79 18.20
C ALA A 177 9.11 -5.83 19.10
N PRO A 178 8.26 -4.94 18.52
CA PRO A 178 7.41 -4.08 19.33
C PRO A 178 6.45 -4.92 20.19
N ALA A 179 6.18 -4.46 21.41
CA ALA A 179 5.43 -5.20 22.43
C ALA A 179 4.06 -5.77 21.96
N TRP A 180 3.39 -5.12 20.98
CA TRP A 180 2.15 -5.60 20.40
C TRP A 180 2.30 -6.86 19.50
N MET A 181 3.53 -7.21 19.12
CA MET A 181 3.84 -8.39 18.29
C MET A 181 4.04 -9.66 19.15
N LEU A 182 4.22 -9.47 20.45
CA LEU A 182 4.49 -10.55 21.42
C LEU A 182 3.25 -10.99 22.20
N THR A 183 2.11 -10.31 22.04
CA THR A 183 0.83 -10.72 22.63
C THR A 183 0.08 -11.63 21.67
N GLU A 184 0.36 -12.92 21.77
CA GLU A 184 -0.55 -13.96 21.31
C GLU A 184 -1.79 -13.95 22.21
N HIS A 185 -2.94 -13.69 21.60
CA HIS A 185 -4.25 -14.09 22.13
C HIS A 185 -5.11 -14.61 20.99
#